data_77e6cbba9c3334bc5cf719e14ed8b1b5
#
_entry.id   77e6cbba9c3334bc5cf719e14ed8b1b5
#
_cell.length_a   1.000
_cell.length_b   1.000
_cell.length_c   1.000
_cell.angle_alpha   90.00
_cell.angle_beta   90.00
_cell.angle_gamma   90.00
#
_symmetry.space_group_name_H-M   'P 1'
#
loop_
_entity.id
_entity.type
_entity.pdbx_description
1 polymer ?
#
loop_
_entity_poly.entity_id
_entity_poly.type
_entity_poly.pdbx_seq_one_letter_code
_entity_poly.pdbx_strand_id
1 'polypeptide(L)'
;MLTKDDRGVGWSASNVAQWNPPTKSVQLAYYESVKNHTRDFLANITPEELERKIVLGNIPEPRTISVCMGQLVWDTIAHGGQIAYLRGFFRGMGWFR
;
A
#
# COMPACT_ATOMS: atom_id res chain seq x y z
N MET A 1 -8.35 -20.09 5.07
CA MET A 1 -9.10 -18.99 5.72
C MET A 1 -8.13 -17.84 5.94
N LEU A 2 -8.42 -16.66 5.43
CA LEU A 2 -7.57 -15.48 5.60
C LEU A 2 -7.58 -15.05 7.07
N THR A 3 -6.41 -14.85 7.64
CA THR A 3 -6.29 -14.28 8.98
C THR A 3 -6.40 -12.76 8.91
N LYS A 4 -6.70 -12.10 10.03
CA LYS A 4 -6.81 -10.64 10.13
C LYS A 4 -5.52 -9.91 9.67
N ASP A 5 -4.38 -10.58 9.77
CA ASP A 5 -3.06 -10.02 9.44
C ASP A 5 -2.53 -10.46 8.08
N ASP A 6 -3.35 -11.17 7.28
CA ASP A 6 -2.94 -11.64 5.97
C ASP A 6 -2.85 -10.47 4.97
N ARG A 7 -1.69 -10.34 4.36
CA ARG A 7 -1.36 -9.26 3.41
C ARG A 7 -1.13 -9.77 2.00
N GLY A 8 -1.43 -11.04 1.74
CA GLY A 8 -1.18 -11.67 0.44
C GLY A 8 0.29 -11.99 0.15
N VAL A 9 1.21 -11.67 1.06
CA VAL A 9 2.63 -11.94 0.87
C VAL A 9 2.88 -13.45 0.86
N GLY A 10 3.51 -13.94 -0.20
CA GLY A 10 3.81 -15.37 -0.36
C GLY A 10 2.61 -16.23 -0.79
N TRP A 11 1.51 -15.63 -1.18
CA TRP A 11 0.39 -16.38 -1.72
C TRP A 11 0.76 -17.12 -3.00
N SER A 12 0.30 -18.35 -3.11
CA SER A 12 0.39 -19.11 -4.35
C SER A 12 -0.57 -18.56 -5.41
N ALA A 13 -0.33 -18.88 -6.68
CA ALA A 13 -1.25 -18.53 -7.76
C ALA A 13 -2.69 -19.06 -7.50
N SER A 14 -2.80 -20.24 -6.86
CA SER A 14 -4.10 -20.80 -6.47
C SER A 14 -4.79 -19.97 -5.39
N ASN A 15 -4.05 -19.48 -4.39
CA ASN A 15 -4.62 -18.59 -3.36
C ASN A 15 -5.15 -17.30 -3.98
N VAL A 16 -4.38 -16.70 -4.90
CA VAL A 16 -4.79 -15.48 -5.60
C VAL A 16 -6.04 -15.72 -6.45
N ALA A 17 -6.10 -16.84 -7.18
CA ALA A 17 -7.24 -17.18 -8.04
C ALA A 17 -8.54 -17.43 -7.25
N GLN A 18 -8.42 -17.88 -6.01
CA GLN A 18 -9.58 -18.15 -5.13
C GLN A 18 -9.99 -16.94 -4.29
N TRP A 19 -9.15 -15.90 -4.28
CA TRP A 19 -9.45 -14.72 -3.50
C TRP A 19 -10.59 -13.91 -4.12
N ASN A 20 -11.59 -13.62 -3.30
CA ASN A 20 -12.70 -12.76 -3.68
C ASN A 20 -12.48 -11.38 -3.06
N PRO A 21 -12.11 -10.37 -3.86
CA PRO A 21 -11.85 -9.03 -3.34
C PRO A 21 -13.11 -8.38 -2.78
N PRO A 22 -12.98 -7.51 -1.78
CA PRO A 22 -14.09 -6.68 -1.32
C PRO A 22 -14.68 -5.84 -2.45
N THR A 23 -15.93 -5.43 -2.31
CA THR A 23 -16.56 -4.54 -3.29
C THR A 23 -15.79 -3.22 -3.44
N LYS A 24 -15.92 -2.59 -4.60
CA LYS A 24 -15.29 -1.29 -4.86
C LYS A 24 -15.61 -0.25 -3.79
N SER A 25 -16.85 -0.19 -3.32
CA SER A 25 -17.26 0.75 -2.27
C SER A 25 -16.52 0.52 -0.95
N VAL A 26 -16.34 -0.73 -0.56
CA VAL A 26 -15.59 -1.10 0.66
C VAL A 26 -14.11 -0.72 0.50
N GLN A 27 -13.52 -1.01 -0.65
CA GLN A 27 -12.12 -0.66 -0.93
C GLN A 27 -11.90 0.87 -0.89
N LEU A 28 -12.81 1.64 -1.48
CA LEU A 28 -12.72 3.11 -1.47
C LEU A 28 -12.91 3.68 -0.07
N ALA A 29 -13.84 3.16 0.73
CA ALA A 29 -14.03 3.58 2.11
C ALA A 29 -12.80 3.30 2.97
N TYR A 30 -12.18 2.14 2.80
CA TYR A 30 -10.92 1.80 3.45
C TYR A 30 -9.79 2.75 3.04
N TYR A 31 -9.65 3.02 1.74
CA TYR A 31 -8.67 3.96 1.21
C TYR A 31 -8.83 5.36 1.82
N GLU A 32 -10.05 5.88 1.89
CA GLU A 32 -10.31 7.20 2.50
C GLU A 32 -9.94 7.21 3.99
N SER A 33 -10.24 6.15 4.72
CA SER A 33 -9.85 6.02 6.12
C SER A 33 -8.32 6.06 6.27
N VAL A 34 -7.59 5.25 5.49
CA VAL A 34 -6.12 5.22 5.51
C VAL A 34 -5.53 6.60 5.12
N LYS A 35 -6.09 7.22 4.08
CA LYS A 35 -5.66 8.55 3.63
C LYS A 35 -5.80 9.61 4.73
N ASN A 36 -6.89 9.60 5.47
CA ASN A 36 -7.11 10.53 6.56
C ASN A 36 -6.11 10.32 7.71
N HIS A 37 -5.90 9.07 8.13
CA HIS A 37 -4.88 8.75 9.15
C HIS A 37 -3.47 9.16 8.70
N THR A 38 -3.12 8.92 7.45
CA THR A 38 -1.83 9.32 6.90
C THR A 38 -1.67 10.84 6.88
N ARG A 39 -2.72 11.56 6.49
CA ARG A 39 -2.71 13.05 6.51
C ARG A 39 -2.50 13.58 7.91
N ASP A 40 -3.22 13.04 8.89
CA ASP A 40 -3.11 13.46 10.28
C ASP A 40 -1.72 13.17 10.85
N PHE A 41 -1.17 12.02 10.54
CA PHE A 41 0.20 11.67 10.90
C PHE A 41 1.21 12.66 10.31
N LEU A 42 1.12 12.93 9.01
CA LEU A 42 2.04 13.85 8.31
C LEU A 42 1.92 15.30 8.79
N ALA A 43 0.73 15.72 9.19
CA ALA A 43 0.51 17.07 9.71
C ALA A 43 1.15 17.29 11.09
N ASN A 44 1.39 16.23 11.85
CA ASN A 44 1.87 16.30 13.22
C ASN A 44 3.29 15.77 13.42
N ILE A 45 3.91 15.16 12.40
CA ILE A 45 5.25 14.58 12.53
C ILE A 45 6.31 15.69 12.60
N THR A 46 7.28 15.50 13.50
CA THR A 46 8.42 16.40 13.63
C THR A 46 9.65 15.85 12.91
N PRO A 47 10.67 16.69 12.60
CA PRO A 47 11.94 16.22 12.06
C PRO A 47 12.62 15.17 12.94
N GLU A 48 12.57 15.32 14.25
CA GLU A 48 13.14 14.38 15.21
C GLU A 48 12.40 13.02 15.16
N GLU A 49 11.09 13.05 15.02
CA GLU A 49 10.27 11.85 14.87
C GLU A 49 10.63 11.08 13.57
N LEU A 50 10.94 11.78 12.49
CA LEU A 50 11.36 11.17 11.23
C LEU A 50 12.63 10.33 11.37
N GLU A 51 13.54 10.73 12.27
CA GLU A 51 14.78 10.02 12.54
C GLU A 51 14.63 8.91 13.58
N ARG A 52 13.48 8.79 14.22
CA ARG A 52 13.20 7.72 15.17
C ARG A 52 13.22 6.36 14.47
N LYS A 53 13.94 5.41 15.07
CA LYS A 53 14.03 4.04 14.55
C LYS A 53 12.86 3.19 15.04
N ILE A 54 12.31 2.43 14.13
CA ILE A 54 11.24 1.46 14.38
C ILE A 54 11.60 0.10 13.79
N VAL A 55 11.03 -0.95 14.35
CA VAL A 55 11.11 -2.31 13.82
C VAL A 55 9.76 -2.62 13.18
N LEU A 56 9.77 -3.04 11.93
CA LEU A 56 8.57 -3.35 11.16
C LEU A 56 8.43 -4.86 10.95
N GLY A 57 7.44 -5.45 11.63
CA GLY A 57 7.05 -6.85 11.40
C GLY A 57 8.23 -7.82 11.46
N ASN A 58 8.51 -8.48 10.37
CA ASN A 58 9.57 -9.49 10.19
C ASN A 58 10.88 -8.91 9.64
N ILE A 59 11.04 -7.60 9.59
CA ILE A 59 12.30 -6.96 9.23
C ILE A 59 13.09 -6.71 10.53
N PRO A 60 14.16 -7.48 10.82
CA PRO A 60 14.82 -7.42 12.12
C PRO A 60 15.63 -6.14 12.31
N GLU A 61 16.03 -5.49 11.22
CA GLU A 61 16.85 -4.30 11.26
C GLU A 61 16.02 -3.04 11.49
N PRO A 62 16.29 -2.27 12.56
CA PRO A 62 15.60 -1.01 12.79
C PRO A 62 15.82 -0.02 11.63
N ARG A 63 14.74 0.62 11.18
CA ARG A 63 14.77 1.65 10.13
C ARG A 63 14.20 2.95 10.67
N THR A 64 14.67 4.07 10.18
CA THR A 64 14.08 5.36 10.52
C THR A 64 12.68 5.50 9.87
N ILE A 65 11.83 6.31 10.46
CA ILE A 65 10.51 6.60 9.87
C ILE A 65 10.68 7.23 8.49
N SER A 66 11.67 8.10 8.29
CA SER A 66 11.95 8.70 6.97
C SER A 66 12.26 7.66 5.90
N VAL A 67 13.04 6.63 6.20
CA VAL A 67 13.32 5.51 5.28
C VAL A 67 12.05 4.72 4.99
N CYS A 68 11.24 4.44 6.00
CA CYS A 68 9.97 3.72 5.81
C CYS A 68 8.99 4.51 4.93
N MET A 69 8.92 5.82 5.11
CA MET A 69 8.08 6.69 4.27
C MET A 69 8.57 6.76 2.83
N GLY A 70 9.90 6.83 2.61
CA GLY A 70 10.48 6.75 1.27
C GLY A 70 10.12 5.44 0.57
N GLN A 71 10.15 4.33 1.30
CA GLN A 71 9.72 3.03 0.77
C GLN A 71 8.23 3.02 0.40
N LEU A 72 7.35 3.61 1.21
CA LEU A 72 5.92 3.73 0.88
C LEU A 72 5.68 4.55 -0.39
N VAL A 73 6.41 5.63 -0.60
CA VAL A 73 6.31 6.44 -1.83
C VAL A 73 6.71 5.60 -3.04
N TRP A 74 7.84 4.90 -2.97
CA TRP A 74 8.29 4.03 -4.04
C TRP A 74 7.26 2.93 -4.35
N ASP A 75 6.75 2.27 -3.32
CA ASP A 75 5.78 1.19 -3.44
C ASP A 75 4.46 1.68 -4.07
N THR A 76 3.99 2.86 -3.66
CA THR A 76 2.80 3.51 -4.22
C THR A 76 2.98 3.84 -5.71
N ILE A 77 4.15 4.34 -6.10
CA ILE A 77 4.47 4.62 -7.51
C ILE A 77 4.51 3.33 -8.32
N ALA A 78 5.12 2.27 -7.80
CA ALA A 78 5.20 0.97 -8.47
C ALA A 78 3.80 0.37 -8.70
N HIS A 79 2.96 0.35 -7.66
CA HIS A 79 1.58 -0.13 -7.78
C HIS A 79 0.70 0.76 -8.65
N GLY A 80 0.88 2.07 -8.60
CA GLY A 80 0.23 3.01 -9.53
C GLY A 80 0.57 2.70 -10.98
N GLY A 81 1.84 2.41 -11.28
CA GLY A 81 2.29 1.98 -12.59
C GLY A 81 1.68 0.64 -13.04
N GLN A 82 1.56 -0.33 -12.13
CA GLN A 82 0.90 -1.60 -12.40
C GLN A 82 -0.59 -1.42 -12.74
N ILE A 83 -1.30 -0.58 -11.99
CA ILE A 83 -2.70 -0.24 -12.26
C ILE A 83 -2.83 0.45 -13.63
N ALA A 84 -1.96 1.39 -13.94
CA ALA A 84 -1.93 2.08 -15.23
C ALA A 84 -1.68 1.10 -16.39
N TYR A 85 -0.74 0.18 -16.22
CA TYR A 85 -0.45 -0.86 -17.20
C TYR A 85 -1.68 -1.75 -17.46
N LEU A 86 -2.32 -2.27 -16.41
CA LEU A 86 -3.52 -3.09 -16.53
C LEU A 86 -4.67 -2.33 -17.17
N ARG A 87 -4.82 -1.05 -16.84
CA ARG A 87 -5.87 -0.22 -17.44
C ARG A 87 -5.63 -0.02 -18.94
N GLY A 88 -4.39 0.20 -19.35
CA GLY A 88 -4.02 0.25 -20.77
C GLY A 88 -4.24 -1.08 -21.49
N PHE A 89 -3.95 -2.19 -20.84
CA PHE A 89 -4.20 -3.54 -21.37
C PHE A 89 -5.70 -3.79 -21.65
N PHE A 90 -6.60 -3.37 -20.74
CA PHE A 90 -8.02 -3.59 -20.90
C PHE A 90 -8.74 -2.53 -21.73
N ARG A 91 -8.26 -1.29 -21.75
CA ARG A 91 -8.93 -0.16 -22.39
C ARG A 91 -8.21 0.38 -23.62
N GLY A 92 -7.04 -0.10 -23.92
CA GLY A 92 -6.22 0.39 -25.01
C GLY A 92 -5.53 1.72 -24.69
N MET A 93 -4.89 2.31 -25.70
CA MET A 93 -4.14 3.57 -25.57
C MET A 93 -5.08 4.77 -25.39
N GLY A 94 -4.59 5.79 -24.71
CA GLY A 94 -5.32 7.05 -24.54
C GLY A 94 -6.34 7.08 -23.42
N TRP A 95 -6.39 6.08 -22.55
CA TRP A 95 -7.33 6.01 -21.43
C TRP A 95 -7.15 7.13 -20.38
N PHE A 96 -6.03 7.82 -20.41
CA PHE A 96 -5.66 8.90 -19.47
C PHE A 96 -5.94 10.31 -20.04
N ARG A 97 -6.60 10.40 -21.18
CA ARG A 97 -6.97 11.65 -21.83
C ARG A 97 -8.42 12.02 -21.52
#